data_9f39e3ca5ab8a4b3924eb09f244fa4d7
#
_entry.id   9f39e3ca5ab8a4b3924eb09f244fa4d7
#
_cell.length_a   1.000
_cell.length_b   1.000
_cell.length_c   1.000
_cell.angle_alpha   90.00
_cell.angle_beta   90.00
_cell.angle_gamma   90.00
#
_symmetry.space_group_name_H-M   'P 1'
#
loop_
_entity.id
_entity.type
_entity.pdbx_description
1 polymer ?
#
loop_
_entity_poly.entity_id
_entity_poly.type
_entity_poly.pdbx_seq_one_letter_code
_entity_poly.pdbx_strand_id
1 'polypeptide(L)'
;METLDTAIVGGGQAGLAVAYHLHRAGQAVAVLDAHARVGDAWRGRWDSLTLFTPNRYNGLPGLPFPGDPDAHPTKDDVAGYLEGYAARFGLPVHLGSPVTAVRPDPGGGFDVETPGQRYRARQVVVAAGAFHTPRVPEFAGRLSPCVVQLHSSRYRNPAQLPAGDVVVVGAGNTGVQIAEELAASGRRVALSVAELGPVLPQRWLGRDVFWWFSRLGTMGAGPDSLVGRRLRAQNPIIGTDVAALLRRVDRLDRAAGADGRDLLLAGGGRRTVDAVVWATGFRPHYPWLHVPVLDAGGAPVHREGVTGWPGLYFLGLPWQRARGSAVLGWVGRDAAVLARRLRSAAPAPARVA
;
A
#
# COMPACT_ATOMS: atom_id res chain seq x y z
N MET A 1 -26.13 -19.05 1.16
CA MET A 1 -25.51 -18.03 0.30
C MET A 1 -26.14 -16.69 0.68
N GLU A 2 -25.33 -15.75 1.11
CA GLU A 2 -25.78 -14.42 1.52
C GLU A 2 -25.81 -13.47 0.33
N THR A 3 -26.86 -12.63 0.23
CA THR A 3 -26.99 -11.67 -0.86
C THR A 3 -26.62 -10.27 -0.36
N LEU A 4 -25.73 -9.60 -1.08
CA LEU A 4 -25.20 -8.28 -0.76
C LEU A 4 -25.44 -7.29 -1.90
N ASP A 5 -25.63 -6.03 -1.54
CA ASP A 5 -25.52 -4.94 -2.52
C ASP A 5 -24.08 -4.79 -2.99
N THR A 6 -23.14 -4.82 -2.03
CA THR A 6 -21.71 -4.64 -2.34
C THR A 6 -20.84 -5.55 -1.45
N ALA A 7 -20.01 -6.39 -2.07
CA ALA A 7 -18.90 -7.05 -1.40
C ALA A 7 -17.62 -6.19 -1.53
N ILE A 8 -16.94 -5.95 -0.42
CA ILE A 8 -15.70 -5.17 -0.36
C ILE A 8 -14.57 -6.13 -0.01
N VAL A 9 -13.60 -6.28 -0.89
CA VAL A 9 -12.44 -7.16 -0.69
C VAL A 9 -11.28 -6.37 -0.11
N GLY A 10 -10.98 -6.60 1.17
CA GLY A 10 -9.95 -5.92 1.95
C GLY A 10 -10.48 -4.92 2.97
N GLY A 11 -10.16 -5.15 4.26
CA GLY A 11 -10.55 -4.35 5.42
C GLY A 11 -9.50 -3.31 5.84
N GLY A 12 -8.67 -2.84 4.91
CA GLY A 12 -7.75 -1.72 5.13
C GLY A 12 -8.46 -0.36 5.05
N GLN A 13 -7.68 0.75 5.12
CA GLN A 13 -8.22 2.11 5.09
C GLN A 13 -9.19 2.38 3.94
N ALA A 14 -8.94 1.82 2.76
CA ALA A 14 -9.78 2.03 1.58
C ALA A 14 -11.13 1.30 1.72
N GLY A 15 -11.09 0.02 2.10
CA GLY A 15 -12.30 -0.78 2.30
C GLY A 15 -13.17 -0.24 3.43
N LEU A 16 -12.59 0.12 4.57
CA LEU A 16 -13.34 0.73 5.68
C LEU A 16 -13.94 2.08 5.31
N ALA A 17 -13.21 2.91 4.54
CA ALA A 17 -13.73 4.20 4.12
C ALA A 17 -14.94 4.09 3.18
N VAL A 18 -14.94 3.14 2.24
CA VAL A 18 -16.12 2.95 1.37
C VAL A 18 -17.25 2.23 2.10
N ALA A 19 -16.93 1.27 2.98
CA ALA A 19 -17.91 0.59 3.83
C ALA A 19 -18.68 1.59 4.70
N TYR A 20 -18.00 2.57 5.30
CA TYR A 20 -18.62 3.64 6.05
C TYR A 20 -19.72 4.36 5.26
N HIS A 21 -19.45 4.75 4.03
CA HIS A 21 -20.43 5.47 3.21
C HIS A 21 -21.60 4.59 2.79
N LEU A 22 -21.35 3.33 2.43
CA LEU A 22 -22.38 2.41 1.95
C LEU A 22 -23.26 1.92 3.11
N HIS A 23 -22.64 1.53 4.23
CA HIS A 23 -23.35 1.07 5.43
C HIS A 23 -24.27 2.17 5.99
N ARG A 24 -23.78 3.41 6.08
CA ARG A 24 -24.61 4.56 6.49
C ARG A 24 -25.74 4.88 5.53
N ALA A 25 -25.63 4.46 4.29
CA ALA A 25 -26.70 4.59 3.29
C ALA A 25 -27.69 3.41 3.31
N GLY A 26 -27.58 2.50 4.27
CA GLY A 26 -28.47 1.35 4.44
C GLY A 26 -28.26 0.22 3.43
N GLN A 27 -27.11 0.20 2.71
CA GLN A 27 -26.82 -0.90 1.80
C GLN A 27 -26.38 -2.16 2.56
N ALA A 28 -26.77 -3.33 2.05
CA ALA A 28 -26.27 -4.62 2.50
C ALA A 28 -24.81 -4.79 2.02
N VAL A 29 -23.85 -4.59 2.92
CA VAL A 29 -22.42 -4.67 2.60
C VAL A 29 -21.72 -5.70 3.48
N ALA A 30 -20.67 -6.33 2.94
CA ALA A 30 -19.71 -7.10 3.72
C ALA A 30 -18.29 -6.68 3.32
N VAL A 31 -17.42 -6.47 4.32
CA VAL A 31 -15.99 -6.26 4.14
C VAL A 31 -15.29 -7.58 4.45
N LEU A 32 -14.69 -8.20 3.44
CA LEU A 32 -14.02 -9.49 3.54
C LEU A 32 -12.50 -9.26 3.68
N ASP A 33 -11.94 -9.58 4.83
CA ASP A 33 -10.51 -9.41 5.09
C ASP A 33 -9.83 -10.73 5.45
N ALA A 34 -8.68 -10.97 4.85
CA ALA A 34 -7.89 -12.18 5.08
C ALA A 34 -7.21 -12.22 6.46
N HIS A 35 -7.02 -11.07 7.10
CA HIS A 35 -6.35 -10.96 8.39
C HIS A 35 -7.27 -11.34 9.55
N ALA A 36 -6.65 -11.70 10.69
CA ALA A 36 -7.36 -12.06 11.92
C ALA A 36 -7.94 -10.83 12.64
N ARG A 37 -7.37 -9.64 12.41
CA ARG A 37 -7.80 -8.37 13.04
C ARG A 37 -7.75 -7.24 12.05
N VAL A 38 -8.66 -6.27 12.19
CA VAL A 38 -8.57 -5.01 11.47
C VAL A 38 -7.25 -4.32 11.83
N GLY A 39 -6.54 -3.81 10.81
CA GLY A 39 -5.26 -3.13 11.00
C GLY A 39 -4.02 -4.02 10.95
N ASP A 40 -4.14 -5.36 10.85
CA ASP A 40 -2.98 -6.27 10.81
C ASP A 40 -2.06 -6.01 9.60
N ALA A 41 -2.57 -5.48 8.51
CA ALA A 41 -1.74 -5.02 7.40
C ALA A 41 -0.73 -3.93 7.82
N TRP A 42 -1.04 -3.14 8.84
CA TRP A 42 -0.14 -2.16 9.45
C TRP A 42 0.72 -2.77 10.54
N ARG A 43 0.13 -3.55 11.48
CA ARG A 43 0.89 -4.26 12.54
C ARG A 43 2.01 -5.12 11.94
N GLY A 44 1.76 -5.70 10.78
CA GLY A 44 2.73 -6.50 10.03
C GLY A 44 3.90 -5.72 9.40
N ARG A 45 4.05 -4.42 9.60
CA ARG A 45 5.19 -3.62 9.14
C ARG A 45 6.34 -3.66 10.16
N TRP A 46 7.49 -3.05 9.80
CA TRP A 46 8.64 -3.01 10.70
C TRP A 46 8.35 -2.14 11.94
N ASP A 47 9.03 -2.46 13.05
CA ASP A 47 8.63 -2.01 14.37
C ASP A 47 8.73 -0.50 14.56
N SER A 48 9.73 0.14 13.96
CA SER A 48 9.95 1.59 14.05
C SER A 48 9.15 2.42 13.03
N LEU A 49 8.28 1.78 12.22
CA LEU A 49 7.54 2.53 11.21
C LEU A 49 6.68 3.63 11.83
N THR A 50 6.96 4.85 11.43
CA THR A 50 6.12 6.03 11.64
C THR A 50 5.66 6.58 10.30
N LEU A 51 4.43 7.09 10.24
CA LEU A 51 3.95 7.75 9.04
C LEU A 51 4.65 9.10 8.87
N PHE A 52 4.91 9.47 7.64
CA PHE A 52 5.40 10.81 7.32
C PHE A 52 4.27 11.85 7.25
N THR A 53 2.99 11.44 7.37
CA THR A 53 1.83 12.33 7.43
C THR A 53 1.44 12.60 8.88
N PRO A 54 1.33 13.88 9.32
CA PRO A 54 0.86 14.22 10.66
C PRO A 54 -0.59 13.78 10.91
N ASN A 55 -0.94 13.54 12.17
CA ASN A 55 -2.27 13.05 12.60
C ASN A 55 -3.43 13.82 11.99
N ARG A 56 -3.34 15.16 11.90
CA ARG A 56 -4.38 16.01 11.29
C ARG A 56 -4.78 15.62 9.87
N TYR A 57 -3.91 14.88 9.16
CA TYR A 57 -4.13 14.44 7.78
C TYR A 57 -4.42 12.95 7.66
N ASN A 58 -4.60 12.21 8.76
CA ASN A 58 -4.75 10.75 8.73
C ASN A 58 -6.17 10.26 9.05
N GLY A 59 -7.12 11.17 9.26
CA GLY A 59 -8.51 10.81 9.55
C GLY A 59 -9.24 10.18 8.37
N LEU A 60 -10.06 9.18 8.62
CA LEU A 60 -11.04 8.63 7.69
C LEU A 60 -12.39 9.37 7.79
N PRO A 61 -13.31 9.18 6.84
CA PRO A 61 -14.61 9.84 6.84
C PRO A 61 -15.37 9.65 8.16
N GLY A 62 -15.77 10.75 8.77
CA GLY A 62 -16.56 10.74 10.02
C GLY A 62 -15.79 10.60 11.31
N LEU A 63 -14.47 10.35 11.26
CA LEU A 63 -13.63 10.26 12.46
C LEU A 63 -12.23 10.84 12.20
N PRO A 64 -11.83 11.94 12.88
CA PRO A 64 -10.47 12.43 12.82
C PRO A 64 -9.50 11.42 13.46
N PHE A 65 -8.24 11.47 13.06
CA PHE A 65 -7.19 10.69 13.72
C PHE A 65 -6.92 11.29 15.12
N PRO A 66 -6.78 10.47 16.17
CA PRO A 66 -6.61 10.94 17.54
C PRO A 66 -5.20 11.49 17.81
N GLY A 67 -5.04 12.15 18.97
CA GLY A 67 -3.76 12.64 19.50
C GLY A 67 -3.37 14.04 19.01
N ASP A 68 -2.11 14.42 19.25
CA ASP A 68 -1.58 15.71 18.83
C ASP A 68 -1.65 15.83 17.30
N PRO A 69 -2.31 16.86 16.75
CA PRO A 69 -2.48 17.06 15.31
C PRO A 69 -1.16 17.11 14.52
N ASP A 70 -0.06 17.52 15.12
CA ASP A 70 1.25 17.65 14.47
C ASP A 70 2.18 16.44 14.70
N ALA A 71 1.78 15.50 15.56
CA ALA A 71 2.53 14.26 15.75
C ALA A 71 2.38 13.31 14.56
N HIS A 72 3.38 12.47 14.36
CA HIS A 72 3.42 11.44 13.31
C HIS A 72 3.10 10.07 13.95
N PRO A 73 2.01 9.40 13.54
CA PRO A 73 1.59 8.17 14.19
C PRO A 73 2.49 7.00 13.82
N THR A 74 2.64 6.07 14.74
CA THR A 74 3.28 4.77 14.51
C THR A 74 2.35 3.85 13.71
N LYS A 75 2.90 2.74 13.19
CA LYS A 75 2.10 1.69 12.55
C LYS A 75 1.01 1.13 13.46
N ASP A 76 1.30 1.05 14.77
CA ASP A 76 0.37 0.49 15.74
C ASP A 76 -0.75 1.48 16.10
N ASP A 77 -0.46 2.78 16.14
CA ASP A 77 -1.47 3.83 16.26
C ASP A 77 -2.44 3.78 15.07
N VAL A 78 -1.93 3.60 13.84
CA VAL A 78 -2.76 3.45 12.65
C VAL A 78 -3.61 2.19 12.72
N ALA A 79 -3.04 1.07 13.13
CA ALA A 79 -3.77 -0.18 13.27
C ALA A 79 -4.89 -0.08 14.30
N GLY A 80 -4.60 0.49 15.48
CA GLY A 80 -5.59 0.75 16.53
C GLY A 80 -6.69 1.72 16.09
N TYR A 81 -6.32 2.77 15.34
CA TYR A 81 -7.29 3.70 14.77
C TYR A 81 -8.25 3.02 13.80
N LEU A 82 -7.76 2.17 12.89
CA LEU A 82 -8.61 1.43 11.93
C LEU A 82 -9.54 0.45 12.63
N GLU A 83 -9.04 -0.26 13.66
CA GLU A 83 -9.84 -1.17 14.47
C GLU A 83 -10.94 -0.42 15.22
N GLY A 84 -10.61 0.68 15.89
CA GLY A 84 -11.57 1.56 16.55
C GLY A 84 -12.56 2.20 15.58
N TYR A 85 -12.13 2.53 14.36
CA TYR A 85 -13.01 3.05 13.30
C TYR A 85 -14.07 2.04 12.89
N ALA A 86 -13.67 0.79 12.63
CA ALA A 86 -14.60 -0.27 12.26
C ALA A 86 -15.63 -0.53 13.38
N ALA A 87 -15.16 -0.61 14.64
CA ALA A 87 -16.00 -0.81 15.80
C ALA A 87 -16.98 0.35 16.03
N ARG A 88 -16.49 1.60 15.97
CA ARG A 88 -17.31 2.80 16.21
C ARG A 88 -18.50 2.93 15.24
N PHE A 89 -18.32 2.52 14.01
CA PHE A 89 -19.36 2.63 12.99
C PHE A 89 -20.10 1.31 12.75
N GLY A 90 -19.83 0.25 13.53
CA GLY A 90 -20.47 -1.04 13.39
C GLY A 90 -20.31 -1.63 11.99
N LEU A 91 -19.12 -1.45 11.37
CA LEU A 91 -18.92 -1.89 10.00
C LEU A 91 -18.91 -3.42 9.93
N PRO A 92 -19.62 -4.03 8.95
CA PRO A 92 -19.73 -5.48 8.82
C PRO A 92 -18.43 -6.07 8.24
N VAL A 93 -17.40 -6.22 9.08
CA VAL A 93 -16.10 -6.77 8.71
C VAL A 93 -16.02 -8.25 9.08
N HIS A 94 -15.85 -9.10 8.07
CA HIS A 94 -15.64 -10.52 8.20
C HIS A 94 -14.13 -10.80 8.16
N LEU A 95 -13.55 -11.08 9.30
CA LEU A 95 -12.12 -11.34 9.47
C LEU A 95 -11.81 -12.84 9.21
N GLY A 96 -10.54 -13.15 8.91
CA GLY A 96 -10.14 -14.51 8.54
C GLY A 96 -10.85 -15.03 7.28
N SER A 97 -11.33 -14.11 6.43
CA SER A 97 -12.14 -14.40 5.26
C SER A 97 -11.40 -14.04 3.97
N PRO A 98 -10.29 -14.74 3.65
CA PRO A 98 -9.58 -14.52 2.38
C PRO A 98 -10.51 -14.82 1.21
N VAL A 99 -10.69 -13.86 0.32
CA VAL A 99 -11.44 -14.10 -0.92
C VAL A 99 -10.59 -14.98 -1.83
N THR A 100 -11.15 -16.13 -2.20
CA THR A 100 -10.51 -17.16 -3.03
C THR A 100 -10.99 -17.11 -4.48
N ALA A 101 -12.17 -16.55 -4.73
CA ALA A 101 -12.66 -16.29 -6.06
C ALA A 101 -13.67 -15.14 -6.12
N VAL A 102 -13.60 -14.36 -7.18
CA VAL A 102 -14.66 -13.45 -7.63
C VAL A 102 -14.95 -13.79 -9.08
N ARG A 103 -16.17 -14.24 -9.36
CA ARG A 103 -16.63 -14.64 -10.70
C ARG A 103 -17.90 -13.88 -11.06
N PRO A 104 -18.09 -13.53 -12.34
CA PRO A 104 -19.37 -13.01 -12.79
C PRO A 104 -20.48 -14.07 -12.61
N ASP A 105 -21.63 -13.67 -12.10
CA ASP A 105 -22.83 -14.51 -12.03
C ASP A 105 -23.64 -14.38 -13.33
N PRO A 106 -24.08 -15.48 -13.94
CA PRO A 106 -24.92 -15.43 -15.16
C PRO A 106 -26.23 -14.64 -14.97
N GLY A 107 -26.78 -14.64 -13.75
CA GLY A 107 -27.97 -13.88 -13.41
C GLY A 107 -27.72 -12.40 -13.10
N GLY A 108 -26.48 -11.94 -13.28
CA GLY A 108 -26.01 -10.59 -13.00
C GLY A 108 -25.35 -10.44 -11.63
N GLY A 109 -24.35 -9.56 -11.54
CA GLY A 109 -23.52 -9.39 -10.36
C GLY A 109 -22.36 -10.40 -10.29
N PHE A 110 -21.99 -10.84 -9.08
CA PHE A 110 -20.80 -11.64 -8.82
C PHE A 110 -21.04 -12.69 -7.75
N ASP A 111 -20.47 -13.86 -7.95
CA ASP A 111 -20.22 -14.83 -6.90
C ASP A 111 -18.85 -14.54 -6.25
N VAL A 112 -18.84 -14.36 -4.94
CA VAL A 112 -17.64 -14.11 -4.14
C VAL A 112 -17.47 -15.26 -3.17
N GLU A 113 -16.32 -15.94 -3.23
CA GLU A 113 -16.03 -17.13 -2.44
C GLU A 113 -14.95 -16.86 -1.40
N THR A 114 -15.18 -17.37 -0.19
CA THR A 114 -14.19 -17.50 0.88
C THR A 114 -14.17 -18.96 1.37
N PRO A 115 -13.17 -19.43 2.12
CA PRO A 115 -13.15 -20.83 2.60
C PRO A 115 -14.36 -21.24 3.39
N GLY A 116 -15.03 -20.33 4.09
CA GLY A 116 -16.17 -20.66 4.96
C GLY A 116 -17.52 -20.27 4.39
N GLN A 117 -17.59 -19.43 3.36
CA GLN A 117 -18.86 -18.84 2.93
C GLN A 117 -18.83 -18.38 1.46
N ARG A 118 -20.00 -18.39 0.84
CA ARG A 118 -20.26 -17.82 -0.49
C ARG A 118 -21.24 -16.65 -0.36
N TYR A 119 -20.92 -15.59 -1.10
CA TYR A 119 -21.73 -14.39 -1.19
C TYR A 119 -22.15 -14.16 -2.64
N ARG A 120 -23.38 -13.74 -2.84
CA ARG A 120 -23.83 -13.19 -4.11
C ARG A 120 -23.88 -11.67 -3.95
N ALA A 121 -23.07 -10.95 -4.71
CA ALA A 121 -22.98 -9.52 -4.62
C ALA A 121 -23.38 -8.85 -5.94
N ARG A 122 -24.21 -7.82 -5.87
CA ARG A 122 -24.53 -7.01 -7.04
C ARG A 122 -23.32 -6.27 -7.57
N GLN A 123 -22.45 -5.84 -6.68
CA GLN A 123 -21.24 -5.08 -6.97
C GLN A 123 -20.08 -5.56 -6.11
N VAL A 124 -18.85 -5.41 -6.63
CA VAL A 124 -17.62 -5.73 -5.91
C VAL A 124 -16.68 -4.54 -5.93
N VAL A 125 -16.13 -4.20 -4.77
CA VAL A 125 -15.06 -3.21 -4.61
C VAL A 125 -13.78 -3.93 -4.17
N VAL A 126 -12.78 -3.93 -5.02
CA VAL A 126 -11.44 -4.45 -4.71
C VAL A 126 -10.63 -3.37 -3.99
N ALA A 127 -10.49 -3.51 -2.68
CA ALA A 127 -9.76 -2.60 -1.80
C ALA A 127 -8.57 -3.31 -1.11
N ALA A 128 -8.01 -4.33 -1.78
CA ALA A 128 -6.94 -5.19 -1.26
C ALA A 128 -5.55 -4.51 -1.19
N GLY A 129 -5.46 -3.23 -1.56
CA GLY A 129 -4.21 -2.46 -1.58
C GLY A 129 -3.35 -2.74 -2.80
N ALA A 130 -2.05 -2.33 -2.73
CA ALA A 130 -1.11 -2.47 -3.84
C ALA A 130 0.15 -3.29 -3.46
N PHE A 131 0.22 -3.82 -2.23
CA PHE A 131 1.40 -4.48 -1.69
C PHE A 131 1.19 -6.00 -1.62
N HIS A 132 1.03 -6.66 -2.78
CA HIS A 132 0.70 -8.07 -2.84
C HIS A 132 1.93 -8.96 -2.85
N THR A 133 2.59 -9.11 -3.99
CA THR A 133 3.74 -9.99 -4.12
C THR A 133 5.04 -9.20 -4.03
N PRO A 134 5.94 -9.53 -3.09
CA PRO A 134 7.27 -8.95 -3.02
C PRO A 134 8.01 -9.04 -4.35
N ARG A 135 8.62 -7.94 -4.77
CA ARG A 135 9.48 -7.92 -5.96
C ARG A 135 10.92 -8.14 -5.53
N VAL A 136 11.41 -9.35 -5.67
CA VAL A 136 12.82 -9.69 -5.45
C VAL A 136 13.46 -9.93 -6.82
N PRO A 137 14.66 -9.35 -7.11
CA PRO A 137 15.34 -9.60 -8.38
C PRO A 137 15.71 -11.07 -8.54
N GLU A 138 15.66 -11.61 -9.76
CA GLU A 138 15.95 -13.01 -10.04
C GLU A 138 17.38 -13.40 -9.64
N PHE A 139 18.35 -12.48 -9.80
CA PHE A 139 19.73 -12.72 -9.40
C PHE A 139 19.91 -12.91 -7.89
N ALA A 140 18.93 -12.57 -7.06
CA ALA A 140 18.97 -12.80 -5.61
C ALA A 140 19.20 -14.29 -5.28
N GLY A 141 18.70 -15.20 -6.13
CA GLY A 141 18.93 -16.64 -6.00
C GLY A 141 20.38 -17.10 -6.22
N ARG A 142 21.28 -16.21 -6.70
CA ARG A 142 22.71 -16.48 -6.85
C ARG A 142 23.53 -16.13 -5.61
N LEU A 143 22.92 -15.44 -4.64
CA LEU A 143 23.58 -15.23 -3.35
C LEU A 143 23.71 -16.55 -2.60
N SER A 144 24.86 -16.72 -1.94
CA SER A 144 25.11 -17.88 -1.09
C SER A 144 24.03 -18.03 -0.02
N PRO A 145 23.63 -19.26 0.35
CA PRO A 145 22.67 -19.50 1.44
C PRO A 145 23.11 -18.93 2.81
N CYS A 146 24.38 -18.63 3.00
CA CYS A 146 24.87 -17.98 4.22
C CYS A 146 24.53 -16.47 4.29
N VAL A 147 24.10 -15.85 3.17
CA VAL A 147 23.64 -14.47 3.15
C VAL A 147 22.18 -14.41 3.52
N VAL A 148 21.85 -13.72 4.61
CA VAL A 148 20.45 -13.53 5.01
C VAL A 148 19.76 -12.58 4.06
N GLN A 149 18.64 -12.99 3.49
CA GLN A 149 17.86 -12.18 2.56
C GLN A 149 16.45 -11.95 3.09
N LEU A 150 16.06 -10.70 3.25
CA LEU A 150 14.70 -10.30 3.63
C LEU A 150 14.13 -9.31 2.61
N HIS A 151 12.90 -9.54 2.17
CA HIS A 151 12.14 -8.45 1.54
C HIS A 151 11.60 -7.51 2.63
N SER A 152 11.49 -6.22 2.35
CA SER A 152 11.00 -5.20 3.31
C SER A 152 9.64 -5.53 3.94
N SER A 153 8.82 -6.36 3.30
CA SER A 153 7.56 -6.86 3.88
C SER A 153 7.76 -7.85 5.04
N ARG A 154 8.92 -8.47 5.14
CA ARG A 154 9.28 -9.43 6.21
C ARG A 154 10.27 -8.84 7.21
N TYR A 155 10.85 -7.71 6.91
CA TYR A 155 11.69 -6.99 7.85
C TYR A 155 10.84 -6.44 9.00
N ARG A 156 11.30 -6.62 10.24
CA ARG A 156 10.68 -6.12 11.48
C ARG A 156 11.60 -5.16 12.22
N ASN A 157 12.82 -5.57 12.46
CA ASN A 157 13.80 -4.78 13.21
C ASN A 157 15.22 -5.30 12.94
N PRO A 158 16.28 -4.57 13.37
CA PRO A 158 17.66 -4.97 13.15
C PRO A 158 18.04 -6.33 13.72
N ALA A 159 17.38 -6.83 14.77
CA ALA A 159 17.72 -8.10 15.42
C ALA A 159 17.49 -9.33 14.50
N GLN A 160 16.70 -9.20 13.45
CA GLN A 160 16.51 -10.27 12.46
C GLN A 160 17.72 -10.53 11.56
N LEU A 161 18.67 -9.59 11.53
CA LEU A 161 19.82 -9.65 10.64
C LEU A 161 21.09 -10.03 11.44
N PRO A 162 22.02 -10.80 10.85
CA PRO A 162 23.30 -11.12 11.49
C PRO A 162 24.12 -9.85 11.72
N ALA A 163 25.15 -9.95 12.57
CA ALA A 163 26.21 -8.95 12.61
C ALA A 163 26.93 -8.91 11.26
N GLY A 164 27.43 -7.73 10.86
CA GLY A 164 28.21 -7.59 9.63
C GLY A 164 27.66 -6.56 8.66
N ASP A 165 27.98 -6.77 7.38
CA ASP A 165 27.64 -5.83 6.30
C ASP A 165 26.23 -6.07 5.77
N VAL A 166 25.39 -5.06 5.87
CA VAL A 166 24.00 -5.10 5.38
C VAL A 166 23.83 -4.17 4.19
N VAL A 167 23.28 -4.67 3.10
CA VAL A 167 22.90 -3.83 1.97
C VAL A 167 21.39 -3.73 1.88
N VAL A 168 20.87 -2.50 1.89
CA VAL A 168 19.47 -2.21 1.54
C VAL A 168 19.41 -1.88 0.06
N VAL A 169 18.65 -2.65 -0.70
CA VAL A 169 18.48 -2.47 -2.14
C VAL A 169 17.16 -1.76 -2.44
N GLY A 170 17.27 -0.54 -2.95
CA GLY A 170 16.13 0.34 -3.25
C GLY A 170 16.02 1.51 -2.28
N ALA A 171 15.81 2.71 -2.82
CA ALA A 171 15.79 3.98 -2.09
C ALA A 171 14.46 4.73 -2.21
N GLY A 172 13.33 4.01 -2.18
CA GLY A 172 12.04 4.62 -1.85
C GLY A 172 11.95 4.91 -0.35
N ASN A 173 10.85 5.52 0.12
CA ASN A 173 10.66 5.83 1.55
C ASN A 173 10.97 4.63 2.46
N THR A 174 10.48 3.43 2.11
CA THR A 174 10.76 2.21 2.88
C THR A 174 12.25 1.89 2.98
N GLY A 175 12.99 1.96 1.87
CA GLY A 175 14.40 1.62 1.86
C GLY A 175 15.25 2.59 2.68
N VAL A 176 14.99 3.89 2.58
CA VAL A 176 15.73 4.90 3.35
C VAL A 176 15.41 4.82 4.84
N GLN A 177 14.15 4.58 5.23
CA GLN A 177 13.77 4.43 6.64
C GLN A 177 14.41 3.18 7.27
N ILE A 178 14.41 2.05 6.57
CA ILE A 178 15.08 0.82 7.04
C ILE A 178 16.60 1.02 7.12
N ALA A 179 17.21 1.68 6.13
CA ALA A 179 18.65 1.96 6.18
C ALA A 179 19.02 2.89 7.35
N GLU A 180 18.18 3.87 7.65
CA GLU A 180 18.34 4.78 8.79
C GLU A 180 18.27 4.03 10.12
N GLU A 181 17.27 3.16 10.30
CA GLU A 181 17.11 2.32 11.50
C GLU A 181 18.32 1.38 11.68
N LEU A 182 18.74 0.70 10.62
CA LEU A 182 19.90 -0.18 10.65
C LEU A 182 21.20 0.57 11.00
N ALA A 183 21.42 1.75 10.42
CA ALA A 183 22.56 2.58 10.74
C ALA A 183 22.53 3.11 12.19
N ALA A 184 21.32 3.44 12.69
CA ALA A 184 21.13 3.85 14.09
C ALA A 184 21.41 2.72 15.08
N SER A 185 21.22 1.45 14.67
CA SER A 185 21.56 0.27 15.49
C SER A 185 23.07 -0.08 15.52
N GLY A 186 23.92 0.75 14.91
CA GLY A 186 25.38 0.54 14.87
C GLY A 186 25.87 -0.45 13.81
N ARG A 187 25.03 -0.86 12.87
CA ARG A 187 25.42 -1.78 11.78
C ARG A 187 26.15 -1.04 10.66
N ARG A 188 27.02 -1.76 9.96
CA ARG A 188 27.61 -1.28 8.70
C ARG A 188 26.57 -1.44 7.59
N VAL A 189 26.04 -0.34 7.12
CA VAL A 189 24.95 -0.32 6.14
C VAL A 189 25.39 0.33 4.85
N ALA A 190 25.00 -0.28 3.74
CA ALA A 190 25.09 0.35 2.43
C ALA A 190 23.71 0.42 1.78
N LEU A 191 23.45 1.49 1.02
CA LEU A 191 22.24 1.72 0.27
C LEU A 191 22.51 1.61 -1.23
N SER A 192 22.03 0.53 -1.86
CA SER A 192 22.16 0.32 -3.29
C SER A 192 20.98 0.93 -4.05
N VAL A 193 21.30 1.86 -4.94
CA VAL A 193 20.28 2.66 -5.65
C VAL A 193 20.78 3.06 -7.05
N ALA A 194 19.89 3.01 -8.04
CA ALA A 194 20.19 3.54 -9.37
C ALA A 194 20.26 5.08 -9.33
N GLU A 195 19.17 5.69 -8.87
CA GLU A 195 19.01 7.13 -8.76
C GLU A 195 18.19 7.44 -7.50
N LEU A 196 18.59 8.44 -6.75
CA LEU A 196 17.80 8.97 -5.64
C LEU A 196 16.73 9.91 -6.20
N GLY A 197 15.49 9.62 -5.87
CA GLY A 197 14.40 10.55 -6.15
C GLY A 197 14.57 11.90 -5.42
N PRO A 198 13.76 12.90 -5.74
CA PRO A 198 13.74 14.16 -5.02
C PRO A 198 13.53 13.93 -3.52
N VAL A 199 14.32 14.60 -2.71
CA VAL A 199 14.15 14.58 -1.26
C VAL A 199 13.43 15.85 -0.84
N LEU A 200 12.32 15.70 -0.11
CA LEU A 200 11.60 16.83 0.45
C LEU A 200 11.76 16.83 1.97
N PRO A 201 12.13 17.98 2.57
CA PRO A 201 12.19 18.07 4.02
C PRO A 201 10.80 17.89 4.62
N GLN A 202 10.71 17.24 5.79
CA GLN A 202 9.45 17.10 6.52
C GLN A 202 8.83 18.46 6.88
N ARG A 203 9.67 19.43 7.20
CA ARG A 203 9.24 20.80 7.49
C ARG A 203 9.91 21.79 6.54
N TRP A 204 9.10 22.69 5.98
CA TRP A 204 9.56 23.77 5.12
C TRP A 204 8.88 25.08 5.54
N LEU A 205 9.66 26.15 5.70
CA LEU A 205 9.18 27.46 6.19
C LEU A 205 8.31 27.34 7.46
N GLY A 206 8.77 26.58 8.44
CA GLY A 206 8.10 26.41 9.74
C GLY A 206 6.83 25.54 9.71
N ARG A 207 6.41 25.03 8.56
CA ARG A 207 5.23 24.17 8.40
C ARG A 207 5.62 22.79 7.90
N ASP A 208 4.81 21.77 8.23
CA ASP A 208 4.94 20.44 7.67
C ASP A 208 4.71 20.47 6.16
N VAL A 209 5.41 19.63 5.39
CA VAL A 209 5.30 19.58 3.92
C VAL A 209 3.88 19.22 3.46
N PHE A 210 3.13 18.45 4.26
CA PHE A 210 1.73 18.11 3.97
C PHE A 210 0.77 19.26 4.17
N TRP A 211 1.13 20.26 5.00
CA TRP A 211 0.38 21.51 5.05
C TRP A 211 0.45 22.23 3.69
N TRP A 212 1.64 22.30 3.09
CA TRP A 212 1.84 22.89 1.77
C TRP A 212 1.11 22.07 0.70
N PHE A 213 1.23 20.75 0.72
CA PHE A 213 0.55 19.88 -0.24
C PHE A 213 -0.98 20.02 -0.17
N SER A 214 -1.52 20.17 1.02
CA SER A 214 -2.97 20.37 1.21
C SER A 214 -3.39 21.76 0.75
N ARG A 215 -2.61 22.79 1.08
CA ARG A 215 -2.91 24.19 0.75
C ARG A 215 -2.80 24.47 -0.75
N LEU A 216 -1.84 23.85 -1.42
CA LEU A 216 -1.61 23.97 -2.87
C LEU A 216 -2.42 22.97 -3.69
N GLY A 217 -3.23 22.11 -3.04
CA GLY A 217 -4.06 21.11 -3.73
C GLY A 217 -3.30 19.97 -4.39
N THR A 218 -1.99 19.81 -4.15
CA THR A 218 -1.14 18.81 -4.83
C THR A 218 -1.56 17.37 -4.49
N MET A 219 -2.15 17.12 -3.32
CA MET A 219 -2.70 15.80 -2.97
C MET A 219 -3.94 15.44 -3.81
N GLY A 220 -4.62 16.44 -4.37
CA GLY A 220 -5.73 16.29 -5.32
C GLY A 220 -5.30 16.28 -6.79
N ALA A 221 -4.01 16.44 -7.09
CA ALA A 221 -3.53 16.45 -8.47
C ALA A 221 -3.76 15.10 -9.15
N GLY A 222 -4.53 15.11 -10.24
CA GLY A 222 -4.83 13.91 -11.03
C GLY A 222 -3.59 13.41 -11.80
N PRO A 223 -3.53 12.11 -12.13
CA PRO A 223 -2.36 11.50 -12.79
C PRO A 223 -2.01 12.15 -14.12
N ASP A 224 -2.99 12.68 -14.83
CA ASP A 224 -2.82 13.26 -16.17
C ASP A 224 -2.58 14.79 -16.15
N SER A 225 -2.70 15.44 -14.99
CA SER A 225 -2.35 16.85 -14.83
C SER A 225 -0.83 17.07 -14.96
N LEU A 226 -0.39 18.28 -15.33
CA LEU A 226 1.04 18.61 -15.43
C LEU A 226 1.76 18.35 -14.10
N VAL A 227 1.16 18.75 -12.98
CA VAL A 227 1.68 18.52 -11.63
C VAL A 227 1.68 17.03 -11.31
N GLY A 228 0.61 16.31 -11.60
CA GLY A 228 0.49 14.87 -11.34
C GLY A 228 1.50 14.05 -12.12
N ARG A 229 1.68 14.32 -13.43
CA ARG A 229 2.69 13.65 -14.27
C ARG A 229 4.10 13.83 -13.71
N ARG A 230 4.46 15.06 -13.31
CA ARG A 230 5.79 15.34 -12.73
C ARG A 230 5.99 14.62 -11.40
N LEU A 231 5.01 14.67 -10.49
CA LEU A 231 5.07 14.01 -9.19
C LEU A 231 5.05 12.48 -9.30
N ARG A 232 4.37 11.93 -10.30
CA ARG A 232 4.32 10.47 -10.55
C ARG A 232 5.65 9.96 -11.11
N ALA A 233 6.30 10.72 -11.97
CA ALA A 233 7.61 10.38 -12.53
C ALA A 233 8.72 10.40 -11.46
N GLN A 234 8.60 11.27 -10.47
CA GLN A 234 9.59 11.48 -9.41
C GLN A 234 8.89 11.46 -8.05
N ASN A 235 8.58 10.26 -7.54
CA ASN A 235 7.96 10.13 -6.22
C ASN A 235 8.96 10.56 -5.13
N PRO A 236 8.72 11.67 -4.40
CA PRO A 236 9.69 12.20 -3.45
C PRO A 236 9.83 11.32 -2.22
N ILE A 237 11.05 11.29 -1.69
CA ILE A 237 11.37 10.77 -0.37
C ILE A 237 10.99 11.86 0.65
N ILE A 238 10.22 11.49 1.66
CA ILE A 238 9.71 12.40 2.71
C ILE A 238 9.94 11.75 4.07
N GLY A 239 10.29 12.55 5.07
CA GLY A 239 10.38 12.09 6.46
C GLY A 239 11.75 11.58 6.89
N THR A 240 12.68 11.34 5.96
CA THR A 240 14.08 10.98 6.26
C THR A 240 15.02 12.09 5.79
N ASP A 241 15.95 12.49 6.64
CA ASP A 241 17.09 13.33 6.23
C ASP A 241 18.11 12.45 5.48
N VAL A 242 17.88 12.34 4.16
CA VAL A 242 18.74 11.50 3.30
C VAL A 242 20.18 12.00 3.27
N ALA A 243 20.42 13.31 3.41
CA ALA A 243 21.77 13.85 3.46
C ALA A 243 22.50 13.42 4.75
N ALA A 244 21.83 13.45 5.89
CA ALA A 244 22.36 12.90 7.14
C ALA A 244 22.57 11.39 7.09
N LEU A 245 21.64 10.66 6.48
CA LEU A 245 21.76 9.21 6.27
C LEU A 245 23.01 8.88 5.46
N LEU A 246 23.23 9.55 4.30
CA LEU A 246 24.36 9.29 3.40
C LEU A 246 25.75 9.66 3.98
N ARG A 247 25.79 10.37 5.13
CA ARG A 247 27.04 10.53 5.90
C ARG A 247 27.34 9.33 6.80
N ARG A 248 26.36 8.44 7.01
CA ARG A 248 26.45 7.28 7.93
C ARG A 248 26.43 5.94 7.21
N VAL A 249 26.01 5.92 5.94
CA VAL A 249 25.89 4.69 5.14
C VAL A 249 26.61 4.88 3.80
N ASP A 250 27.17 3.80 3.30
CA ASP A 250 27.78 3.79 1.96
C ASP A 250 26.68 3.87 0.90
N ARG A 251 26.85 4.74 -0.09
CA ARG A 251 26.03 4.70 -1.29
C ARG A 251 26.68 3.83 -2.36
N LEU A 252 25.94 2.84 -2.83
CA LEU A 252 26.36 1.93 -3.89
C LEU A 252 25.51 2.16 -5.15
N ASP A 253 26.10 1.86 -6.30
CA ASP A 253 25.37 1.78 -7.55
C ASP A 253 24.28 0.69 -7.46
N ARG A 254 23.37 0.69 -8.42
CA ARG A 254 22.29 -0.30 -8.51
C ARG A 254 22.85 -1.72 -8.49
N ALA A 255 22.35 -2.56 -7.60
CA ALA A 255 22.61 -3.99 -7.65
C ALA A 255 22.04 -4.57 -8.96
N ALA A 256 22.89 -5.20 -9.74
CA ALA A 256 22.60 -5.73 -11.08
C ALA A 256 22.80 -7.25 -11.18
N GLY A 257 23.45 -7.86 -10.18
CA GLY A 257 23.74 -9.28 -10.12
C GLY A 257 24.15 -9.72 -8.74
N ALA A 258 24.45 -11.00 -8.60
CA ALA A 258 25.05 -11.60 -7.40
C ALA A 258 25.93 -12.78 -7.78
N ASP A 259 26.96 -13.04 -6.96
CA ASP A 259 27.88 -14.16 -7.09
C ASP A 259 28.40 -14.54 -5.69
N GLY A 260 28.06 -15.71 -5.17
CA GLY A 260 28.42 -16.14 -3.83
C GLY A 260 27.96 -15.17 -2.75
N ARG A 261 28.88 -14.51 -2.04
CA ARG A 261 28.54 -13.48 -1.04
C ARG A 261 28.54 -12.04 -1.59
N ASP A 262 28.79 -11.88 -2.88
CA ASP A 262 28.94 -10.55 -3.46
C ASP A 262 27.68 -10.11 -4.22
N LEU A 263 27.23 -8.89 -3.96
CA LEU A 263 26.37 -8.15 -4.85
C LEU A 263 27.22 -7.51 -5.95
N LEU A 264 26.83 -7.71 -7.20
CA LEU A 264 27.44 -7.10 -8.38
C LEU A 264 26.70 -5.81 -8.69
N LEU A 265 27.45 -4.73 -8.87
CA LEU A 265 26.91 -3.39 -9.09
C LEU A 265 26.95 -3.03 -10.57
N ALA A 266 26.00 -2.21 -11.01
CA ALA A 266 25.87 -1.80 -12.42
C ALA A 266 27.13 -1.09 -12.96
N GLY A 267 27.90 -0.40 -12.10
CA GLY A 267 29.19 0.21 -12.42
C GLY A 267 30.39 -0.75 -12.45
N GLY A 268 30.17 -2.09 -12.36
CA GLY A 268 31.24 -3.10 -12.37
C GLY A 268 31.86 -3.39 -11.00
N GLY A 269 31.44 -2.67 -9.95
CA GLY A 269 31.89 -2.92 -8.57
C GLY A 269 31.26 -4.18 -7.97
N ARG A 270 31.86 -4.64 -6.85
CA ARG A 270 31.35 -5.73 -6.01
C ARG A 270 31.25 -5.29 -4.57
N ARG A 271 30.27 -5.82 -3.83
CA ARG A 271 30.14 -5.62 -2.39
C ARG A 271 29.82 -6.95 -1.72
N THR A 272 30.77 -7.44 -0.91
CA THR A 272 30.54 -8.61 -0.05
C THR A 272 29.52 -8.24 1.03
N VAL A 273 28.56 -9.13 1.30
CA VAL A 273 27.44 -8.88 2.22
C VAL A 273 27.19 -10.07 3.14
N ASP A 274 26.72 -9.78 4.35
CA ASP A 274 26.19 -10.75 5.30
C ASP A 274 24.66 -10.81 5.24
N ALA A 275 24.02 -9.68 4.90
CA ALA A 275 22.59 -9.62 4.71
C ALA A 275 22.17 -8.63 3.62
N VAL A 276 21.03 -8.91 3.00
CA VAL A 276 20.39 -8.02 2.03
C VAL A 276 18.91 -7.78 2.41
N VAL A 277 18.53 -6.51 2.48
CA VAL A 277 17.13 -6.12 2.61
C VAL A 277 16.62 -5.60 1.26
N TRP A 278 15.72 -6.35 0.63
CA TRP A 278 15.12 -6.00 -0.65
C TRP A 278 13.98 -5.01 -0.43
N ALA A 279 14.24 -3.72 -0.57
CA ALA A 279 13.25 -2.64 -0.55
C ALA A 279 12.78 -2.28 -1.97
N THR A 280 12.61 -3.28 -2.80
CA THR A 280 12.39 -3.21 -4.25
C THR A 280 10.92 -3.16 -4.66
N GLY A 281 10.04 -3.00 -3.69
CA GLY A 281 8.59 -2.82 -3.90
C GLY A 281 7.84 -4.13 -4.18
N PHE A 282 6.68 -4.00 -4.80
CA PHE A 282 5.72 -5.08 -4.95
C PHE A 282 5.20 -5.15 -6.39
N ARG A 283 4.64 -6.30 -6.75
CA ARG A 283 3.86 -6.51 -7.97
C ARG A 283 2.39 -6.71 -7.60
N PRO A 284 1.43 -6.20 -8.40
CA PRO A 284 0.03 -6.53 -8.23
C PRO A 284 -0.18 -8.03 -8.47
N HIS A 285 -1.10 -8.62 -7.72
CA HIS A 285 -1.39 -10.05 -7.82
C HIS A 285 -2.82 -10.31 -7.34
N TYR A 286 -3.71 -10.65 -8.26
CA TYR A 286 -5.13 -10.89 -8.04
C TYR A 286 -5.56 -12.26 -8.58
N PRO A 287 -4.98 -13.41 -8.12
CA PRO A 287 -5.25 -14.72 -8.67
C PRO A 287 -6.70 -15.18 -8.48
N TRP A 288 -7.37 -14.57 -7.50
CA TRP A 288 -8.76 -14.84 -7.16
C TRP A 288 -9.77 -14.03 -8.00
N LEU A 289 -9.32 -13.07 -8.81
CA LEU A 289 -10.20 -12.21 -9.61
C LEU A 289 -10.35 -12.80 -11.03
N HIS A 290 -11.42 -13.55 -11.22
CA HIS A 290 -11.73 -14.22 -12.51
C HIS A 290 -12.61 -13.33 -13.42
N VAL A 291 -12.21 -12.07 -13.56
CA VAL A 291 -12.85 -11.06 -14.41
C VAL A 291 -11.77 -10.41 -15.27
N PRO A 292 -11.95 -10.25 -16.60
CA PRO A 292 -10.91 -9.75 -17.50
C PRO A 292 -10.75 -8.22 -17.40
N VAL A 293 -10.22 -7.76 -16.25
CA VAL A 293 -9.99 -6.34 -15.94
C VAL A 293 -8.54 -6.04 -15.58
N LEU A 294 -7.65 -7.01 -15.82
CA LEU A 294 -6.22 -6.87 -15.58
C LEU A 294 -5.48 -6.82 -16.91
N ASP A 295 -4.38 -6.05 -16.98
CA ASP A 295 -3.47 -6.04 -18.12
C ASP A 295 -2.53 -7.26 -18.12
N ALA A 296 -1.68 -7.39 -19.13
CA ALA A 296 -0.70 -8.46 -19.25
C ALA A 296 0.31 -8.52 -18.09
N GLY A 297 0.51 -7.41 -17.39
CA GLY A 297 1.36 -7.32 -16.19
C GLY A 297 0.62 -7.62 -14.88
N GLY A 298 -0.68 -7.94 -14.94
CA GLY A 298 -1.53 -8.19 -13.79
C GLY A 298 -2.01 -6.91 -13.08
N ALA A 299 -1.78 -5.74 -13.66
CA ALA A 299 -2.27 -4.49 -13.09
C ALA A 299 -3.72 -4.20 -13.50
N PRO A 300 -4.53 -3.61 -12.60
CA PRO A 300 -5.91 -3.28 -12.90
C PRO A 300 -6.06 -2.25 -14.02
N VAL A 301 -6.89 -2.55 -15.01
CA VAL A 301 -7.30 -1.61 -16.07
C VAL A 301 -8.55 -0.86 -15.60
N HIS A 302 -8.40 0.43 -15.34
CA HIS A 302 -9.48 1.24 -14.79
C HIS A 302 -9.34 2.73 -15.14
N ARG A 303 -10.44 3.43 -15.04
CA ARG A 303 -10.47 4.90 -15.00
C ARG A 303 -11.07 5.34 -13.67
N GLU A 304 -10.27 5.99 -12.82
CA GLU A 304 -10.70 6.45 -11.47
C GLU A 304 -11.28 5.34 -10.57
N GLY A 305 -10.80 4.10 -10.74
CA GLY A 305 -11.29 2.92 -10.02
C GLY A 305 -12.47 2.21 -10.68
N VAL A 306 -13.07 2.76 -11.72
CA VAL A 306 -14.13 2.11 -12.51
C VAL A 306 -13.49 1.24 -13.58
N THR A 307 -13.82 -0.03 -13.61
CA THR A 307 -13.35 -0.96 -14.63
C THR A 307 -14.27 -1.00 -15.86
N GLY A 308 -13.83 -1.65 -16.94
CA GLY A 308 -14.68 -1.95 -18.08
C GLY A 308 -15.75 -3.01 -17.80
N TRP A 309 -15.71 -3.67 -16.64
CA TRP A 309 -16.71 -4.66 -16.25
C TRP A 309 -17.76 -4.03 -15.32
N PRO A 310 -19.06 -4.00 -15.70
CA PRO A 310 -20.10 -3.41 -14.88
C PRO A 310 -20.17 -4.04 -13.49
N GLY A 311 -20.22 -3.18 -12.46
CA GLY A 311 -20.32 -3.62 -11.07
C GLY A 311 -19.00 -3.96 -10.39
N LEU A 312 -17.85 -3.92 -11.10
CA LEU A 312 -16.54 -4.16 -10.52
C LEU A 312 -15.71 -2.89 -10.44
N TYR A 313 -15.18 -2.61 -9.27
CA TYR A 313 -14.45 -1.39 -8.97
C TYR A 313 -13.17 -1.65 -8.18
N PHE A 314 -12.18 -0.75 -8.30
CA PHE A 314 -11.00 -0.71 -7.45
C PHE A 314 -11.00 0.54 -6.58
N LEU A 315 -10.42 0.42 -5.36
CA LEU A 315 -10.25 1.56 -4.46
C LEU A 315 -8.94 1.47 -3.69
N GLY A 316 -8.26 2.62 -3.53
CA GLY A 316 -7.03 2.72 -2.76
C GLY A 316 -5.77 2.38 -3.55
N LEU A 317 -5.83 2.35 -4.87
CA LEU A 317 -4.65 2.19 -5.72
C LEU A 317 -3.84 3.50 -5.78
N PRO A 318 -2.50 3.43 -5.85
CA PRO A 318 -1.67 4.60 -6.07
C PRO A 318 -2.08 5.34 -7.35
N TRP A 319 -2.25 6.66 -7.25
CA TRP A 319 -2.62 7.50 -8.38
C TRP A 319 -3.95 7.14 -9.06
N GLN A 320 -4.84 6.47 -8.37
CA GLN A 320 -6.12 6.05 -8.93
C GLN A 320 -6.96 7.21 -9.49
N ARG A 321 -7.10 8.29 -8.73
CA ARG A 321 -7.72 9.57 -9.13
C ARG A 321 -6.79 10.74 -8.92
N ALA A 322 -5.96 10.66 -7.89
CA ALA A 322 -5.07 11.72 -7.48
C ALA A 322 -3.85 11.14 -6.73
N ARG A 323 -2.88 11.99 -6.44
CA ARG A 323 -1.73 11.62 -5.62
C ARG A 323 -2.12 11.01 -4.27
N GLY A 324 -3.18 11.53 -3.67
CA GLY A 324 -3.65 11.06 -2.34
C GLY A 324 -4.40 9.75 -2.34
N SER A 325 -4.77 9.16 -3.48
CA SER A 325 -5.70 8.03 -3.58
C SER A 325 -5.36 6.81 -2.71
N ALA A 326 -4.07 6.54 -2.48
CA ALA A 326 -3.61 5.44 -1.61
C ALA A 326 -3.18 5.90 -0.21
N VAL A 327 -3.20 7.20 0.08
CA VAL A 327 -2.75 7.77 1.36
C VAL A 327 -3.90 7.78 2.36
N LEU A 328 -3.64 7.35 3.61
CA LEU A 328 -4.62 7.11 4.66
C LEU A 328 -5.72 8.18 4.74
N GLY A 329 -5.38 9.43 4.92
CA GLY A 329 -6.37 10.49 5.12
C GLY A 329 -7.01 11.04 3.85
N TRP A 330 -6.51 10.70 2.66
CA TRP A 330 -7.07 11.19 1.39
C TRP A 330 -7.91 10.14 0.66
N VAL A 331 -7.74 8.85 0.94
CA VAL A 331 -8.53 7.77 0.33
C VAL A 331 -10.04 7.94 0.58
N GLY A 332 -10.42 8.58 1.68
CA GLY A 332 -11.81 8.88 2.01
C GLY A 332 -12.53 9.74 0.96
N ARG A 333 -11.80 10.61 0.24
CA ARG A 333 -12.36 11.40 -0.88
C ARG A 333 -12.76 10.51 -2.05
N ASP A 334 -11.91 9.56 -2.38
CA ASP A 334 -12.17 8.59 -3.46
C ASP A 334 -13.27 7.62 -3.06
N ALA A 335 -13.28 7.19 -1.80
CA ALA A 335 -14.34 6.36 -1.23
C ALA A 335 -15.72 7.04 -1.32
N ALA A 336 -15.81 8.33 -0.99
CA ALA A 336 -17.05 9.09 -1.09
C ALA A 336 -17.57 9.21 -2.54
N VAL A 337 -16.66 9.41 -3.51
CA VAL A 337 -17.02 9.48 -4.94
C VAL A 337 -17.48 8.11 -5.42
N LEU A 338 -16.76 7.05 -5.09
CA LEU A 338 -17.12 5.69 -5.47
C LEU A 338 -18.46 5.27 -4.85
N ALA A 339 -18.68 5.55 -3.57
CA ALA A 339 -19.92 5.22 -2.89
C ALA A 339 -21.15 5.89 -3.53
N ARG A 340 -21.03 7.14 -4.02
CA ARG A 340 -22.11 7.78 -4.79
C ARG A 340 -22.40 7.01 -6.08
N ARG A 341 -21.37 6.60 -6.83
CA ARG A 341 -21.55 5.80 -8.06
C ARG A 341 -22.21 4.45 -7.78
N LEU A 342 -21.76 3.76 -6.72
CA LEU A 342 -22.32 2.45 -6.34
C LEU A 342 -23.82 2.53 -6.02
N ARG A 343 -24.27 3.61 -5.38
CA ARG A 343 -25.68 3.83 -5.05
C ARG A 343 -26.54 4.20 -6.25
N SER A 344 -25.97 4.89 -7.24
CA SER A 344 -26.69 5.33 -8.45
C SER A 344 -26.65 4.32 -9.59
N ALA A 345 -25.77 3.31 -9.52
CA ALA A 345 -25.67 2.29 -10.56
C ALA A 345 -26.90 1.39 -10.54
N ALA A 346 -27.62 1.35 -11.67
CA ALA A 346 -28.65 0.34 -11.91
C ALA A 346 -28.05 -1.08 -11.79
N PRO A 347 -28.84 -2.10 -11.43
CA PRO A 347 -28.36 -3.48 -11.42
C PRO A 347 -27.73 -3.82 -12.75
N ALA A 348 -26.54 -4.47 -12.72
CA ALA A 348 -25.88 -4.93 -13.94
C ALA A 348 -26.85 -5.83 -14.72
N PRO A 349 -27.08 -5.58 -16.02
CA PRO A 349 -27.93 -6.44 -16.81
C PRO A 349 -27.36 -7.86 -16.84
N ALA A 350 -28.24 -8.85 -16.70
CA ALA A 350 -27.88 -10.24 -16.97
C ALA A 350 -27.30 -10.30 -18.39
N ARG A 351 -26.08 -10.76 -18.55
CA ARG A 351 -25.53 -11.03 -19.88
C ARG A 351 -26.17 -12.32 -20.38
N VAL A 352 -26.94 -12.21 -21.43
CA VAL A 352 -27.34 -13.38 -22.24
C VAL A 352 -26.04 -13.95 -22.80
N ALA A 353 -25.84 -15.26 -22.56
CA ALA A 353 -24.67 -16.05 -23.00
C ALA A 353 -24.54 -16.06 -24.51
#